data_92ccddb889632d4416e5fd10386566a2
#
_entry.id   92ccddb889632d4416e5fd10386566a2
#
_cell.length_a   1.000
_cell.length_b   1.000
_cell.length_c   1.000
_cell.angle_alpha   90.00
_cell.angle_beta   90.00
_cell.angle_gamma   90.00
#
_symmetry.space_group_name_H-M   'P 1'
#
loop_
_entity.id
_entity.type
_entity.pdbx_description
1 polymer ?
#
loop_
_entity_poly.entity_id
_entity_poly.type
_entity_poly.pdbx_seq_one_letter_code
_entity_poly.pdbx_strand_id
1 'polypeptide(L)'
;MGISATPRVLVIGLDPRRVPGPWDPEPVVAAIEAGLAKFAEHGVGVESCLFGLDGSDDVDEVVGNALRAHPWECVTVGGGLRHSDDQVELLERVINLVRRHAPDAAIAFNSSPATTYEAAARWLA
;
A
#
# COMPACT_ATOMS: atom_id res chain seq x y z
N MET A 1 24.76 -15.06 -3.85
CA MET A 1 23.76 -14.88 -4.84
C MET A 1 22.45 -14.35 -4.25
N GLY A 2 22.03 -13.25 -4.72
CA GLY A 2 20.81 -12.66 -4.23
C GLY A 2 19.59 -13.35 -4.81
N ILE A 3 18.82 -14.01 -3.98
CA ILE A 3 17.51 -14.48 -4.38
C ILE A 3 16.53 -13.42 -3.87
N SER A 4 15.83 -12.78 -4.78
CA SER A 4 14.78 -11.86 -4.39
C SER A 4 13.71 -12.65 -3.66
N ALA A 5 13.34 -12.19 -2.48
CA ALA A 5 12.20 -12.78 -1.77
C ALA A 5 10.96 -12.63 -2.65
N THR A 6 10.16 -13.69 -2.75
CA THR A 6 8.86 -13.59 -3.41
C THR A 6 8.03 -12.56 -2.66
N PRO A 7 7.41 -11.59 -3.35
CA PRO A 7 6.57 -10.62 -2.66
C PRO A 7 5.41 -11.31 -1.95
N ARG A 8 5.23 -10.99 -0.68
CA ARG A 8 4.16 -11.54 0.15
C ARG A 8 3.16 -10.48 0.59
N VAL A 9 3.60 -9.22 0.61
CA VAL A 9 2.79 -8.10 1.07
C VAL A 9 2.73 -7.04 -0.02
N LEU A 10 1.52 -6.57 -0.32
CA LEU A 10 1.31 -5.42 -1.19
C LEU A 10 0.88 -4.24 -0.32
N VAL A 11 1.54 -3.11 -0.48
CA VAL A 11 1.16 -1.86 0.21
C VAL A 11 0.49 -0.95 -0.80
N ILE A 12 -0.77 -0.62 -0.56
CA ILE A 12 -1.54 0.29 -1.42
C ILE A 12 -1.70 1.62 -0.70
N GLY A 13 -1.38 2.70 -1.39
CA GLY A 13 -1.49 4.02 -0.80
C GLY A 13 -1.40 5.12 -1.83
N LEU A 14 -1.34 6.35 -1.34
CA LEU A 14 -1.19 7.53 -2.18
C LEU A 14 0.27 7.85 -2.38
N ASP A 15 0.61 8.27 -3.61
CA ASP A 15 1.92 8.83 -3.90
C ASP A 15 1.93 10.27 -3.41
N PRO A 16 2.73 10.59 -2.37
CA PRO A 16 2.69 11.93 -1.79
C PRO A 16 3.03 13.04 -2.78
N ARG A 17 3.89 12.76 -3.75
CA ARG A 17 4.30 13.75 -4.76
C ARG A 17 3.20 14.05 -5.78
N ARG A 18 2.15 13.23 -5.80
CA ARG A 18 1.05 13.37 -6.76
C ARG A 18 -0.28 13.65 -6.08
N VAL A 19 -0.23 14.08 -4.81
CA VAL A 19 -1.39 14.60 -4.08
C VAL A 19 -1.34 16.12 -4.15
N PRO A 20 -2.31 16.78 -4.83
CA PRO A 20 -2.29 18.23 -4.98
C PRO A 20 -2.42 18.94 -3.63
N GLY A 21 -1.80 20.12 -3.53
CA GLY A 21 -1.92 20.96 -2.36
C GLY A 21 -0.62 21.67 -2.00
N PRO A 22 -0.71 22.73 -1.20
CA PRO A 22 0.45 23.52 -0.77
C PRO A 22 1.13 22.88 0.45
N TRP A 23 1.75 21.72 0.24
CA TRP A 23 2.44 21.00 1.31
C TRP A 23 3.72 20.38 0.76
N ASP A 24 4.65 20.07 1.66
CA ASP A 24 5.91 19.41 1.28
C ASP A 24 5.74 17.90 1.42
N PRO A 25 5.77 17.14 0.31
CA PRO A 25 5.60 15.70 0.37
C PRO A 25 6.84 14.94 0.88
N GLU A 26 8.00 15.56 0.91
CA GLU A 26 9.27 14.85 1.15
C GLU A 26 9.36 14.15 2.50
N PRO A 27 8.90 14.73 3.63
CA PRO A 27 8.90 14.00 4.88
C PRO A 27 8.04 12.72 4.84
N VAL A 28 6.91 12.76 4.13
CA VAL A 28 6.04 11.60 4.00
C VAL A 28 6.69 10.55 3.10
N VAL A 29 7.31 10.97 2.00
CA VAL A 29 8.06 10.07 1.11
C VAL A 29 9.15 9.34 1.91
N ALA A 30 9.92 10.07 2.70
CA ALA A 30 10.98 9.47 3.52
C ALA A 30 10.42 8.47 4.53
N ALA A 31 9.27 8.80 5.16
CA ALA A 31 8.63 7.90 6.12
C ALA A 31 8.14 6.61 5.44
N ILE A 32 7.58 6.72 4.24
CA ILE A 32 7.14 5.55 3.47
C ILE A 32 8.34 4.65 3.15
N GLU A 33 9.42 5.24 2.66
CA GLU A 33 10.63 4.47 2.31
C GLU A 33 11.22 3.78 3.54
N ALA A 34 11.29 4.47 4.67
CA ALA A 34 11.77 3.88 5.92
C ALA A 34 10.87 2.74 6.39
N GLY A 35 9.56 2.90 6.26
CA GLY A 35 8.59 1.86 6.60
C GLY A 35 8.75 0.62 5.73
N LEU A 36 8.95 0.81 4.43
CA LEU A 36 9.14 -0.30 3.49
C LEU A 36 10.47 -1.02 3.73
N ALA A 37 11.52 -0.30 4.13
CA ALA A 37 12.82 -0.90 4.39
C ALA A 37 12.78 -1.94 5.52
N LYS A 38 11.85 -1.82 6.46
CA LYS A 38 11.70 -2.78 7.55
C LYS A 38 11.34 -4.19 7.06
N PHE A 39 10.65 -4.29 5.94
CA PHE A 39 10.32 -5.60 5.37
C PHE A 39 11.59 -6.37 5.00
N ALA A 40 12.55 -5.69 4.39
CA ALA A 40 13.83 -6.32 4.04
C ALA A 40 14.58 -6.77 5.30
N GLU A 41 14.55 -5.97 6.36
CA GLU A 41 15.17 -6.31 7.63
C GLU A 41 14.63 -7.61 8.22
N HIS A 42 13.37 -7.92 7.93
CA HIS A 42 12.69 -9.11 8.44
C HIS A 42 12.57 -10.22 7.39
N GLY A 43 13.21 -10.05 6.23
CA GLY A 43 13.19 -11.05 5.18
C GLY A 43 11.84 -11.25 4.52
N VAL A 44 10.98 -10.24 4.53
CA VAL A 44 9.63 -10.29 3.95
C VAL A 44 9.61 -9.50 2.65
N GLY A 45 9.27 -10.16 1.54
CA GLY A 45 9.13 -9.49 0.26
C GLY A 45 7.91 -8.58 0.24
N VAL A 46 8.10 -7.35 -0.24
CA VAL A 46 7.06 -6.33 -0.29
C VAL A 46 7.11 -5.59 -1.62
N GLU A 47 5.94 -5.25 -2.13
CA GLU A 47 5.81 -4.30 -3.24
C GLU A 47 4.83 -3.21 -2.82
N SER A 48 4.99 -2.03 -3.41
CA SER A 48 4.07 -0.92 -3.18
C SER A 48 3.32 -0.58 -4.46
N CYS A 49 2.07 -0.19 -4.30
CA CYS A 49 1.23 0.34 -5.36
C CYS A 49 0.75 1.71 -4.90
N LEU A 50 1.47 2.75 -5.30
CA LEU A 50 1.14 4.11 -4.93
C LEU A 50 0.55 4.82 -6.15
N PHE A 51 -0.56 5.50 -5.95
CA PHE A 51 -1.22 6.24 -7.03
C PHE A 51 -1.52 7.67 -6.60
N GLY A 52 -1.73 8.54 -7.59
CA GLY A 52 -1.96 9.96 -7.34
C GLY A 52 -3.43 10.31 -7.24
N LEU A 53 -3.68 11.52 -6.74
CA LEU A 53 -5.00 12.14 -6.73
C LEU A 53 -5.12 13.24 -7.78
N ASP A 54 -4.20 13.26 -8.74
CA ASP A 54 -4.15 14.28 -9.79
C ASP A 54 -4.97 13.92 -11.04
N GLY A 55 -5.68 12.79 -10.99
CA GLY A 55 -6.50 12.34 -12.10
C GLY A 55 -5.75 11.60 -13.19
N SER A 56 -4.44 11.40 -13.03
CA SER A 56 -3.62 10.73 -14.06
C SER A 56 -3.70 9.21 -14.01
N ASP A 57 -4.20 8.63 -12.92
CA ASP A 57 -4.30 7.18 -12.76
C ASP A 57 -5.73 6.68 -12.85
N ASP A 58 -5.92 5.57 -13.56
CA ASP A 58 -7.11 4.76 -13.45
C ASP A 58 -6.91 3.82 -12.26
N VAL A 59 -7.52 4.12 -11.13
CA VAL A 59 -7.32 3.39 -9.88
C VAL A 59 -7.69 1.91 -10.03
N ASP A 60 -8.81 1.63 -10.70
CA ASP A 60 -9.25 0.25 -10.90
C ASP A 60 -8.21 -0.56 -11.68
N GLU A 61 -7.61 0.03 -12.68
CA GLU A 61 -6.59 -0.63 -13.49
C GLU A 61 -5.27 -0.78 -12.71
N VAL A 62 -4.79 0.31 -12.12
CA VAL A 62 -3.50 0.33 -11.43
C VAL A 62 -3.51 -0.62 -10.23
N VAL A 63 -4.52 -0.50 -9.38
CA VAL A 63 -4.65 -1.33 -8.18
C VAL A 63 -5.01 -2.77 -8.56
N GLY A 64 -5.93 -2.94 -9.51
CA GLY A 64 -6.31 -4.27 -9.98
C GLY A 64 -5.13 -5.06 -10.54
N ASN A 65 -4.29 -4.43 -11.35
CA ASN A 65 -3.11 -5.07 -11.92
C ASN A 65 -2.12 -5.47 -10.82
N ALA A 66 -1.90 -4.60 -9.83
CA ALA A 66 -1.01 -4.91 -8.72
C ALA A 66 -1.54 -6.10 -7.90
N LEU A 67 -2.84 -6.13 -7.65
CA LEU A 67 -3.45 -7.22 -6.88
C LEU A 67 -3.37 -8.57 -7.59
N ARG A 68 -3.44 -8.56 -8.91
CA ARG A 68 -3.36 -9.80 -9.70
C ARG A 68 -1.94 -10.27 -9.97
N ALA A 69 -0.93 -9.45 -9.65
CA ALA A 69 0.45 -9.73 -10.02
C ALA A 69 1.06 -10.91 -9.25
N HIS A 70 0.65 -11.12 -8.00
CA HIS A 70 1.17 -12.18 -7.13
C HIS A 70 0.09 -12.67 -6.18
N PRO A 71 0.24 -13.90 -5.61
CA PRO A 71 -0.69 -14.37 -4.58
C PRO A 71 -0.33 -13.75 -3.22
N TRP A 72 -0.87 -12.60 -2.94
CA TRP A 72 -0.57 -11.82 -1.74
C TRP A 72 -1.08 -12.50 -0.46
N GLU A 73 -0.25 -12.54 0.58
CA GLU A 73 -0.67 -13.00 1.90
C GLU A 73 -1.37 -11.88 2.67
N CYS A 74 -0.92 -10.64 2.46
CA CYS A 74 -1.49 -9.47 3.13
C CYS A 74 -1.44 -8.27 2.20
N VAL A 75 -2.51 -7.49 2.21
CA VAL A 75 -2.56 -6.19 1.54
C VAL A 75 -2.72 -5.14 2.62
N THR A 76 -1.73 -4.26 2.74
CA THR A 76 -1.76 -3.16 3.71
C THR A 76 -2.23 -1.90 3.01
N VAL A 77 -3.27 -1.27 3.54
CA VAL A 77 -3.84 -0.04 2.99
C VAL A 77 -3.36 1.15 3.81
N GLY A 78 -2.74 2.11 3.15
CA GLY A 78 -2.12 3.26 3.78
C GLY A 78 -3.09 4.25 4.39
N GLY A 79 -2.61 4.98 5.41
CA GLY A 79 -3.42 5.93 6.17
C GLY A 79 -3.92 7.09 5.34
N GLY A 80 -3.21 7.48 4.28
CA GLY A 80 -3.65 8.56 3.39
C GLY A 80 -5.03 8.35 2.80
N LEU A 81 -5.45 7.09 2.67
CA LEU A 81 -6.78 6.77 2.15
C LEU A 81 -7.87 6.81 3.22
N ARG A 82 -7.52 6.98 4.51
CA ARG A 82 -8.46 6.87 5.63
C ARG A 82 -8.67 8.14 6.43
N HIS A 83 -7.80 9.16 6.23
CA HIS A 83 -7.77 10.33 7.12
C HIS A 83 -8.62 11.50 6.63
N SER A 84 -9.30 11.38 5.52
CA SER A 84 -10.12 12.45 4.96
C SER A 84 -11.48 11.91 4.54
N ASP A 85 -12.54 12.65 4.88
CA ASP A 85 -13.90 12.33 4.43
C ASP A 85 -14.01 12.32 2.91
N ASP A 86 -13.20 13.13 2.24
CA ASP A 86 -13.21 13.21 0.77
C ASP A 86 -12.73 11.91 0.12
N GLN A 87 -12.10 11.01 0.88
CA GLN A 87 -11.51 9.80 0.34
C GLN A 87 -12.26 8.53 0.73
N VAL A 88 -13.40 8.66 1.38
CA VAL A 88 -14.19 7.49 1.81
C VAL A 88 -14.54 6.59 0.62
N GLU A 89 -15.02 7.17 -0.47
CA GLU A 89 -15.39 6.39 -1.65
C GLU A 89 -14.16 5.73 -2.30
N LEU A 90 -13.03 6.40 -2.30
CA LEU A 90 -11.79 5.84 -2.81
C LEU A 90 -11.33 4.66 -1.96
N LEU A 91 -11.42 4.79 -0.64
CA LEU A 91 -11.10 3.70 0.27
C LEU A 91 -12.01 2.50 0.02
N GLU A 92 -13.33 2.73 -0.11
CA GLU A 92 -14.26 1.66 -0.44
C GLU A 92 -13.87 0.96 -1.73
N ARG A 93 -13.54 1.73 -2.75
CA ARG A 93 -13.14 1.17 -4.05
C ARG A 93 -11.90 0.28 -3.91
N VAL A 94 -10.89 0.75 -3.19
CA VAL A 94 -9.66 -0.01 -2.98
C VAL A 94 -9.96 -1.31 -2.23
N ILE A 95 -10.72 -1.24 -1.14
CA ILE A 95 -11.06 -2.44 -0.35
C ILE A 95 -11.84 -3.45 -1.21
N ASN A 96 -12.77 -2.98 -2.02
CA ASN A 96 -13.55 -3.88 -2.87
C ASN A 96 -12.70 -4.48 -4.01
N LEU A 97 -11.71 -3.74 -4.50
CA LEU A 97 -10.76 -4.30 -5.46
C LEU A 97 -9.91 -5.42 -4.81
N VAL A 98 -9.47 -5.22 -3.57
CA VAL A 98 -8.74 -6.26 -2.83
C VAL A 98 -9.58 -7.52 -2.70
N ARG A 99 -10.82 -7.36 -2.26
CA ARG A 99 -11.75 -8.48 -2.10
C ARG A 99 -11.99 -9.22 -3.42
N ARG A 100 -12.04 -8.49 -4.52
CA ARG A 100 -12.31 -9.06 -5.86
C ARG A 100 -11.10 -9.80 -6.42
N HIS A 101 -9.91 -9.20 -6.31
CA HIS A 101 -8.71 -9.69 -7.02
C HIS A 101 -7.74 -10.46 -6.12
N ALA A 102 -7.84 -10.32 -4.81
CA ALA A 102 -6.99 -11.01 -3.85
C ALA A 102 -7.82 -11.49 -2.66
N PRO A 103 -8.83 -12.36 -2.91
CA PRO A 103 -9.79 -12.74 -1.87
C PRO A 103 -9.18 -13.50 -0.70
N ASP A 104 -8.01 -14.10 -0.90
CA ASP A 104 -7.34 -14.88 0.15
C ASP A 104 -6.37 -14.04 0.98
N ALA A 105 -6.13 -12.79 0.59
CA ALA A 105 -5.21 -11.92 1.31
C ALA A 105 -5.89 -11.34 2.56
N ALA A 106 -5.13 -11.28 3.66
CA ALA A 106 -5.56 -10.47 4.80
C ALA A 106 -5.47 -8.99 4.44
N ILE A 107 -6.31 -8.17 5.04
CA ILE A 107 -6.27 -6.72 4.84
C ILE A 107 -5.78 -6.10 6.15
N ALA A 108 -4.75 -5.26 6.05
CA ALA A 108 -4.18 -4.59 7.19
C ALA A 108 -4.22 -3.07 6.98
N PHE A 109 -4.28 -2.34 8.07
CA PHE A 109 -4.21 -0.88 8.06
C PHE A 109 -3.07 -0.44 8.96
N ASN A 110 -2.22 0.43 8.46
CA ASN A 110 -1.18 1.04 9.29
C ASN A 110 -1.73 2.28 9.98
N SER A 111 -1.12 2.67 11.09
CA SER A 111 -1.44 3.92 11.76
C SER A 111 -0.62 5.08 11.20
N SER A 112 0.53 4.78 10.61
CA SER A 112 1.41 5.73 9.96
C SER A 112 2.31 4.97 8.97
N PRO A 113 3.02 5.65 8.08
CA PRO A 113 3.98 4.97 7.20
C PRO A 113 5.04 4.17 7.97
N ALA A 114 5.44 4.65 9.14
CA ALA A 114 6.45 3.99 9.96
C ALA A 114 5.98 2.64 10.51
N THR A 115 4.67 2.40 10.63
CA THR A 115 4.11 1.17 11.19
C THR A 115 3.62 0.19 10.13
N THR A 116 4.01 0.38 8.87
CA THR A 116 3.53 -0.46 7.76
C THR A 116 3.93 -1.92 7.93
N TYR A 117 5.17 -2.20 8.31
CA TYR A 117 5.60 -3.58 8.53
C TYR A 117 4.83 -4.23 9.69
N GLU A 118 4.71 -3.53 10.81
CA GLU A 118 4.02 -4.07 12.00
C GLU A 118 2.55 -4.37 11.68
N ALA A 119 1.91 -3.53 10.86
CA ALA A 119 0.53 -3.77 10.43
C ALA A 119 0.41 -5.08 9.64
N ALA A 120 1.29 -5.30 8.68
CA ALA A 120 1.29 -6.52 7.88
C ALA A 120 1.68 -7.74 8.72
N ALA A 121 2.67 -7.58 9.59
CA ALA A 121 3.22 -8.69 10.38
C ALA A 121 2.17 -9.36 11.25
N ARG A 122 1.14 -8.62 11.67
CA ARG A 122 0.04 -9.20 12.46
C ARG A 122 -0.68 -10.33 11.72
N TRP A 123 -0.62 -10.34 10.39
CA TRP A 123 -1.40 -11.23 9.53
C TRP A 123 -0.56 -12.21 8.73
N LEU A 124 0.74 -12.13 8.85
CA LEU A 124 1.64 -13.07 8.16
C LEU A 124 1.80 -14.35 8.97
N ALA A 125 1.87 -15.45 8.23
CA ALA A 125 2.09 -16.76 8.84
C ALA A 125 3.56 -16.91 9.29
#